data_786ffa27c60f0fd08dc99396b1c1e144
#
_entry.id   786ffa27c60f0fd08dc99396b1c1e144
#
_cell.length_a   1.000
_cell.length_b   1.000
_cell.length_c   1.000
_cell.angle_alpha   90.00
_cell.angle_beta   90.00
_cell.angle_gamma   90.00
#
_symmetry.space_group_name_H-M   'P 1'
#
loop_
_entity.id
_entity.type
_entity.pdbx_description
1 polymer ?
#
loop_
_entity_poly.entity_id
_entity_poly.type
_entity_poly.pdbx_seq_one_letter_code
_entity_poly.pdbx_strand_id
1 'polypeptide(L)'
;MAVNNNILEKLDGLEARYEEVSTLITDPSVIADQQRYVKLTKEYKDLEDIMKLRQKYINCLNGIAEAKDIIMNEQDAEMKEMAREELAANEELQPKLEEEIKIALVPKDPEDAKNVQMEIRAGTGGDEACLFAGEIFMMYKKYCESKGWTVSVTSESEGAVGGFKEICFAVSGDNVYGTLKYESGVHRVQRVPVTESNGRMQTSAATVAVLPEADPFEVNINEGEIKWDTFRSSGAGGQNVNKVESGVRARYMWKNPNTGEVEEILIECTETRDQPKNKERALARLRTYIYDKEHQKYVDDIANRRKTLVSTGDRSAKIRTYNFPQGRVTDHRIGMTVYDLPGFMGGNIQQMIDALTVAENAEKMKENEL
;
A
#
# COMPACT_ATOMS: atom_id res chain seq x y z
N MET A 1 18.51 -23.17 -22.48
CA MET A 1 18.71 -22.08 -23.46
C MET A 1 17.46 -21.25 -23.75
N ALA A 2 16.24 -21.81 -23.80
CA ALA A 2 15.04 -21.01 -24.08
C ALA A 2 14.60 -20.06 -22.96
N VAL A 3 14.84 -20.40 -21.70
CA VAL A 3 14.47 -19.58 -20.53
C VAL A 3 15.36 -18.34 -20.41
N ASN A 4 16.65 -18.46 -20.75
CA ASN A 4 17.61 -17.36 -20.67
C ASN A 4 17.33 -16.23 -21.68
N ASN A 5 16.83 -16.56 -22.88
CA ASN A 5 16.44 -15.55 -23.86
C ASN A 5 15.25 -14.70 -23.42
N ASN A 6 14.26 -15.29 -22.76
CA ASN A 6 13.06 -14.56 -22.32
C ASN A 6 13.36 -13.53 -21.21
N ILE A 7 14.27 -13.89 -20.28
CA ILE A 7 14.68 -12.95 -19.20
C ILE A 7 15.47 -11.78 -19.79
N LEU A 8 16.42 -12.04 -20.70
CA LEU A 8 17.21 -10.97 -21.32
C LEU A 8 16.35 -10.04 -22.18
N GLU A 9 15.43 -10.57 -22.98
CA GLU A 9 14.50 -9.74 -23.78
C GLU A 9 13.65 -8.81 -22.93
N LYS A 10 13.17 -9.28 -21.77
CA LYS A 10 12.43 -8.44 -20.83
C LYS A 10 13.30 -7.35 -20.20
N LEU A 11 14.54 -7.68 -19.85
CA LEU A 11 15.51 -6.73 -19.29
C LEU A 11 15.93 -5.69 -20.33
N ASP A 12 16.09 -6.06 -21.59
CA ASP A 12 16.42 -5.13 -22.69
C ASP A 12 15.27 -4.14 -22.96
N GLY A 13 14.03 -4.57 -22.81
CA GLY A 13 12.87 -3.67 -22.87
C GLY A 13 12.88 -2.62 -21.74
N LEU A 14 13.33 -2.99 -20.55
CA LEU A 14 13.46 -2.08 -19.42
C LEU A 14 14.67 -1.13 -19.54
N GLU A 15 15.73 -1.52 -20.23
CA GLU A 15 16.87 -0.65 -20.50
C GLU A 15 16.46 0.59 -21.32
N ALA A 16 15.67 0.40 -22.37
CA ALA A 16 15.12 1.51 -23.15
C ALA A 16 14.28 2.48 -22.29
N ARG A 17 13.49 1.93 -21.36
CA ARG A 17 12.71 2.74 -20.44
C ARG A 17 13.57 3.47 -19.40
N TYR A 18 14.65 2.84 -18.92
CA TYR A 18 15.62 3.46 -18.02
C TYR A 18 16.30 4.67 -18.66
N GLU A 19 16.73 4.55 -19.93
CA GLU A 19 17.32 5.66 -20.69
C GLU A 19 16.32 6.81 -20.90
N GLU A 20 15.07 6.49 -21.24
CA GLU A 20 13.99 7.48 -21.39
C GLU A 20 13.76 8.25 -20.08
N VAL A 21 13.58 7.55 -18.97
CA VAL A 21 13.34 8.14 -17.65
C VAL A 21 14.55 8.96 -17.18
N SER A 22 15.78 8.49 -17.43
CA SER A 22 17.02 9.22 -17.16
C SER A 22 17.07 10.56 -17.88
N THR A 23 16.60 10.61 -19.12
CA THR A 23 16.51 11.84 -19.90
C THR A 23 15.41 12.76 -19.39
N LEU A 24 14.22 12.21 -19.08
CA LEU A 24 13.08 12.98 -18.59
C LEU A 24 13.34 13.65 -17.23
N ILE A 25 14.09 13.02 -16.32
CA ILE A 25 14.42 13.61 -15.01
C ILE A 25 15.27 14.88 -15.16
N THR A 26 16.04 15.01 -16.23
CA THR A 26 16.89 16.18 -16.49
C THR A 26 16.15 17.31 -17.23
N ASP A 27 14.90 17.06 -17.68
CA ASP A 27 14.11 18.05 -18.41
C ASP A 27 13.60 19.16 -17.46
N PRO A 28 13.87 20.45 -17.75
CA PRO A 28 13.38 21.56 -16.95
C PRO A 28 11.85 21.60 -16.76
N SER A 29 11.10 21.11 -17.74
CA SER A 29 9.63 21.06 -17.67
C SER A 29 9.14 20.03 -16.64
N VAL A 30 9.86 18.93 -16.48
CA VAL A 30 9.56 17.88 -15.49
C VAL A 30 9.98 18.33 -14.10
N ILE A 31 11.12 19.02 -13.97
CA ILE A 31 11.61 19.56 -12.68
C ILE A 31 10.64 20.61 -12.13
N ALA A 32 9.96 21.38 -12.99
CA ALA A 32 8.95 22.34 -12.58
C ALA A 32 7.67 21.69 -12.03
N ASP A 33 7.37 20.44 -12.43
CA ASP A 33 6.25 19.64 -11.90
C ASP A 33 6.75 18.68 -10.82
N GLN A 34 6.65 19.11 -9.56
CA GLN A 34 7.16 18.38 -8.42
C GLN A 34 6.55 16.97 -8.28
N GLN A 35 5.26 16.79 -8.58
CA GLN A 35 4.61 15.49 -8.49
C GLN A 35 5.13 14.51 -9.55
N ARG A 36 5.27 14.99 -10.78
CA ARG A 36 5.81 14.22 -11.89
C ARG A 36 7.28 13.87 -11.67
N TYR A 37 8.06 14.84 -11.18
CA TYR A 37 9.48 14.64 -10.85
C TYR A 37 9.69 13.54 -9.78
N VAL A 38 8.91 13.57 -8.68
CA VAL A 38 9.00 12.55 -7.63
C VAL A 38 8.64 11.15 -8.15
N LYS A 39 7.60 11.03 -9.00
CA LYS A 39 7.23 9.74 -9.62
C LYS A 39 8.34 9.19 -10.49
N LEU A 40 8.89 10.01 -11.38
CA LEU A 40 9.97 9.61 -12.29
C LEU A 40 11.27 9.29 -11.55
N THR A 41 11.57 10.00 -10.46
CA THR A 41 12.75 9.71 -9.64
C THR A 41 12.63 8.36 -8.92
N LYS A 42 11.44 8.00 -8.44
CA LYS A 42 11.19 6.65 -7.88
C LYS A 42 11.34 5.57 -8.95
N GLU A 43 10.70 5.77 -10.12
CA GLU A 43 10.80 4.84 -11.25
C GLU A 43 12.27 4.67 -11.70
N TYR A 44 13.05 5.75 -11.76
CA TYR A 44 14.47 5.71 -12.08
C TYR A 44 15.26 4.84 -11.11
N LYS A 45 15.04 5.02 -9.80
CA LYS A 45 15.73 4.24 -8.76
C LYS A 45 15.39 2.74 -8.87
N ASP A 46 14.12 2.40 -9.08
CA ASP A 46 13.69 1.01 -9.25
C ASP A 46 14.33 0.37 -10.49
N LEU A 47 14.36 1.09 -11.61
CA LEU A 47 15.00 0.64 -12.84
C LEU A 47 16.53 0.54 -12.70
N GLU A 48 17.17 1.46 -11.97
CA GLU A 48 18.62 1.42 -11.70
C GLU A 48 19.01 0.12 -10.98
N ASP A 49 18.23 -0.31 -10.00
CA ASP A 49 18.52 -1.54 -9.27
C ASP A 49 18.35 -2.78 -10.18
N ILE A 50 17.36 -2.78 -11.07
CA ILE A 50 17.18 -3.82 -12.08
C ILE A 50 18.34 -3.82 -13.07
N MET A 51 18.84 -2.65 -13.49
CA MET A 51 19.99 -2.56 -14.40
C MET A 51 21.28 -3.07 -13.76
N LYS A 52 21.49 -2.85 -12.45
CA LYS A 52 22.62 -3.44 -11.70
C LYS A 52 22.55 -4.98 -11.68
N LEU A 53 21.34 -5.53 -11.50
CA LEU A 53 21.15 -7.00 -11.56
C LEU A 53 21.38 -7.54 -12.97
N ARG A 54 20.86 -6.85 -14.01
CA ARG A 54 21.12 -7.18 -15.42
C ARG A 54 22.63 -7.25 -15.70
N GLN A 55 23.39 -6.26 -15.26
CA GLN A 55 24.84 -6.22 -15.49
C GLN A 55 25.55 -7.41 -14.81
N LYS A 56 25.18 -7.74 -13.57
CA LYS A 56 25.71 -8.91 -12.88
C LYS A 56 25.38 -10.21 -13.62
N TYR A 57 24.17 -10.32 -14.12
CA TYR A 57 23.74 -11.51 -14.86
C TYR A 57 24.48 -11.66 -16.20
N ILE A 58 24.66 -10.58 -16.96
CA ILE A 58 25.44 -10.58 -18.20
C ILE A 58 26.89 -10.97 -17.91
N ASN A 59 27.50 -10.41 -16.86
CA ASN A 59 28.88 -10.76 -16.48
C ASN A 59 29.00 -12.26 -16.11
N CYS A 60 28.00 -12.80 -15.40
CA CYS A 60 27.96 -14.22 -15.07
C CYS A 60 27.86 -15.09 -16.32
N LEU A 61 26.98 -14.74 -17.28
CA LEU A 61 26.84 -15.48 -18.55
C LEU A 61 28.11 -15.42 -19.40
N ASN A 62 28.75 -14.27 -19.46
CA ASN A 62 30.03 -14.08 -20.17
C ASN A 62 31.12 -14.92 -19.50
N GLY A 63 31.23 -14.90 -18.17
CA GLY A 63 32.17 -15.72 -17.43
C GLY A 63 31.98 -17.23 -17.68
N ILE A 64 30.73 -17.70 -17.76
CA ILE A 64 30.42 -19.10 -18.15
C ILE A 64 30.89 -19.39 -19.57
N ALA A 65 30.66 -18.47 -20.51
CA ALA A 65 31.07 -18.67 -21.91
C ALA A 65 32.60 -18.67 -22.06
N GLU A 66 33.27 -17.72 -21.44
CA GLU A 66 34.76 -17.61 -21.45
C GLU A 66 35.41 -18.81 -20.78
N ALA A 67 34.93 -19.23 -19.61
CA ALA A 67 35.45 -20.41 -18.93
C ALA A 67 35.28 -21.69 -19.78
N LYS A 68 34.18 -21.87 -20.46
CA LYS A 68 33.96 -23.00 -21.38
C LYS A 68 34.89 -22.93 -22.58
N ASP A 69 35.14 -21.76 -23.13
CA ASP A 69 36.07 -21.60 -24.27
C ASP A 69 37.48 -21.90 -23.85
N ILE A 70 37.96 -21.44 -22.69
CA ILE A 70 39.29 -21.77 -22.12
C ILE A 70 39.42 -23.29 -21.91
N ILE A 71 38.45 -23.92 -21.29
CA ILE A 71 38.46 -25.38 -21.06
C ILE A 71 38.60 -26.18 -22.37
N MET A 72 37.98 -25.69 -23.45
CA MET A 72 37.97 -26.38 -24.76
C MET A 72 39.28 -26.12 -25.54
N ASN A 73 39.77 -24.89 -25.58
CA ASN A 73 40.76 -24.45 -26.54
C ASN A 73 42.16 -24.28 -25.94
N GLU A 74 42.28 -24.04 -24.61
CA GLU A 74 43.58 -23.84 -23.95
C GLU A 74 44.34 -25.19 -23.78
N GLN A 75 45.66 -25.13 -23.77
CA GLN A 75 46.52 -26.34 -23.57
C GLN A 75 47.11 -26.40 -22.16
N ASP A 76 47.16 -25.27 -21.46
CA ASP A 76 47.72 -25.15 -20.11
C ASP A 76 46.75 -25.79 -19.07
N ALA A 77 47.31 -26.72 -18.28
CA ALA A 77 46.54 -27.48 -17.30
C ALA A 77 46.11 -26.58 -16.10
N GLU A 78 46.96 -25.61 -15.70
CA GLU A 78 46.63 -24.68 -14.60
C GLU A 78 45.50 -23.73 -15.02
N MET A 79 45.58 -23.19 -16.23
CA MET A 79 44.52 -22.33 -16.76
C MET A 79 43.17 -23.06 -16.88
N LYS A 80 43.21 -24.33 -17.29
CA LYS A 80 41.97 -25.16 -17.33
C LYS A 80 41.38 -25.42 -15.94
N GLU A 81 42.23 -25.61 -14.92
CA GLU A 81 41.78 -25.83 -13.54
C GLU A 81 41.09 -24.57 -13.00
N MET A 82 41.72 -23.40 -13.17
CA MET A 82 41.16 -22.09 -12.79
C MET A 82 39.80 -21.85 -13.52
N ALA A 83 39.74 -22.11 -14.83
CA ALA A 83 38.51 -21.97 -15.61
C ALA A 83 37.40 -22.92 -15.15
N ARG A 84 37.72 -24.11 -14.64
CA ARG A 84 36.73 -25.03 -14.07
C ARG A 84 36.18 -24.53 -12.73
N GLU A 85 37.01 -23.96 -11.87
CA GLU A 85 36.58 -23.37 -10.61
C GLU A 85 35.70 -22.15 -10.88
N GLU A 86 36.06 -21.29 -11.82
CA GLU A 86 35.26 -20.13 -12.22
C GLU A 86 33.94 -20.55 -12.85
N LEU A 87 33.95 -21.57 -13.70
CA LEU A 87 32.71 -22.13 -14.29
C LEU A 87 31.76 -22.62 -13.19
N ALA A 88 32.27 -23.40 -12.23
CA ALA A 88 31.48 -23.94 -11.14
C ALA A 88 30.84 -22.81 -10.28
N ALA A 89 31.62 -21.78 -9.97
CA ALA A 89 31.16 -20.62 -9.21
C ALA A 89 30.04 -19.84 -9.95
N ASN A 90 30.23 -19.61 -11.25
CA ASN A 90 29.24 -18.90 -12.08
C ASN A 90 27.98 -19.76 -12.34
N GLU A 91 28.11 -21.06 -12.50
CA GLU A 91 26.96 -21.98 -12.65
C GLU A 91 26.15 -22.10 -11.35
N GLU A 92 26.74 -21.91 -10.17
CA GLU A 92 26.02 -21.79 -8.89
C GLU A 92 25.36 -20.42 -8.72
N LEU A 93 25.99 -19.35 -9.21
CA LEU A 93 25.52 -17.98 -9.10
C LEU A 93 24.35 -17.70 -10.05
N GLN A 94 24.36 -18.27 -11.24
CA GLN A 94 23.35 -18.05 -12.30
C GLN A 94 21.91 -18.24 -11.82
N PRO A 95 21.52 -19.38 -11.21
CA PRO A 95 20.13 -19.59 -10.77
C PRO A 95 19.72 -18.61 -9.66
N LYS A 96 20.64 -18.17 -8.81
CA LYS A 96 20.39 -17.18 -7.77
C LYS A 96 20.06 -15.81 -8.39
N LEU A 97 20.86 -15.39 -9.37
CA LEU A 97 20.60 -14.15 -10.11
C LEU A 97 19.30 -14.20 -10.92
N GLU A 98 18.97 -15.34 -11.52
CA GLU A 98 17.71 -15.52 -12.24
C GLU A 98 16.51 -15.38 -11.30
N GLU A 99 16.60 -15.90 -10.08
CA GLU A 99 15.55 -15.74 -9.06
C GLU A 99 15.45 -14.30 -8.57
N GLU A 100 16.59 -13.64 -8.29
CA GLU A 100 16.61 -12.22 -7.91
C GLU A 100 16.00 -11.32 -9.01
N ILE A 101 16.35 -11.58 -10.27
CA ILE A 101 15.80 -10.84 -11.42
C ILE A 101 14.29 -11.06 -11.55
N LYS A 102 13.81 -12.31 -11.43
CA LYS A 102 12.39 -12.60 -11.46
C LYS A 102 11.62 -11.83 -10.38
N ILE A 103 12.16 -11.80 -9.15
CA ILE A 103 11.58 -11.03 -8.05
C ILE A 103 11.57 -9.52 -8.38
N ALA A 104 12.66 -9.00 -8.93
CA ALA A 104 12.78 -7.59 -9.30
C ALA A 104 11.85 -7.17 -10.44
N LEU A 105 11.51 -8.11 -11.35
CA LEU A 105 10.57 -7.90 -12.45
C LEU A 105 9.10 -7.96 -12.03
N VAL A 106 8.77 -8.41 -10.81
CA VAL A 106 7.41 -8.34 -10.29
C VAL A 106 7.01 -6.87 -10.13
N PRO A 107 5.92 -6.42 -10.75
CA PRO A 107 5.49 -5.02 -10.62
C PRO A 107 5.24 -4.68 -9.15
N LYS A 108 5.95 -3.67 -8.64
CA LYS A 108 5.70 -3.14 -7.30
C LYS A 108 4.38 -2.39 -7.28
N ASP A 109 3.57 -2.62 -6.28
CA ASP A 109 2.34 -1.86 -6.07
C ASP A 109 2.70 -0.41 -5.70
N PRO A 110 2.19 0.60 -6.42
CA PRO A 110 2.42 2.00 -6.06
C PRO A 110 1.96 2.34 -4.63
N GLU A 111 0.99 1.59 -4.10
CA GLU A 111 0.50 1.77 -2.74
C GLU A 111 1.52 1.29 -1.69
N ASP A 112 2.43 0.37 -2.02
CA ASP A 112 3.40 -0.20 -1.07
C ASP A 112 4.28 0.87 -0.39
N ALA A 113 4.59 1.96 -1.08
CA ALA A 113 5.38 3.08 -0.55
C ALA A 113 4.62 4.02 0.38
N LYS A 114 3.29 3.85 0.52
CA LYS A 114 2.44 4.72 1.34
C LYS A 114 2.61 4.44 2.83
N ASN A 115 2.32 5.47 3.63
CA ASN A 115 2.04 5.30 5.05
C ASN A 115 0.76 4.49 5.25
N VAL A 116 0.51 4.04 6.46
CA VAL A 116 -0.68 3.26 6.77
C VAL A 116 -1.49 3.83 7.92
N GLN A 117 -2.79 3.63 7.84
CA GLN A 117 -3.70 3.70 8.96
C GLN A 117 -4.02 2.28 9.39
N MET A 118 -3.60 1.92 10.60
CA MET A 118 -3.90 0.62 11.20
C MET A 118 -5.04 0.71 12.18
N GLU A 119 -5.89 -0.29 12.17
CA GLU A 119 -6.99 -0.44 13.10
C GLU A 119 -6.98 -1.83 13.69
N ILE A 120 -7.02 -1.92 15.03
CA ILE A 120 -7.13 -3.17 15.77
C ILE A 120 -8.41 -3.14 16.57
N ARG A 121 -9.27 -4.14 16.39
CA ARG A 121 -10.51 -4.29 17.14
C ARG A 121 -10.55 -5.61 17.88
N ALA A 122 -11.03 -5.57 19.10
CA ALA A 122 -11.42 -6.78 19.83
C ALA A 122 -12.55 -7.50 19.09
N GLY A 123 -12.35 -8.78 18.82
CA GLY A 123 -13.35 -9.67 18.23
C GLY A 123 -14.06 -10.52 19.28
N THR A 124 -14.28 -11.79 18.96
CA THR A 124 -14.92 -12.75 19.87
C THR A 124 -13.99 -13.04 21.06
N GLY A 125 -14.47 -12.88 22.30
CA GLY A 125 -13.71 -13.20 23.52
C GLY A 125 -13.89 -12.22 24.68
N GLY A 126 -14.73 -11.18 24.52
CA GLY A 126 -15.01 -10.19 25.57
C GLY A 126 -13.76 -9.44 26.05
N ASP A 127 -13.56 -9.35 27.36
CA ASP A 127 -12.43 -8.62 27.96
C ASP A 127 -11.07 -9.18 27.54
N GLU A 128 -10.96 -10.50 27.37
CA GLU A 128 -9.74 -11.15 26.92
C GLU A 128 -9.37 -10.73 25.47
N ALA A 129 -10.35 -10.53 24.62
CA ALA A 129 -10.11 -10.02 23.27
C ALA A 129 -9.61 -8.57 23.30
N CYS A 130 -10.08 -7.75 24.26
CA CYS A 130 -9.58 -6.39 24.47
C CYS A 130 -8.12 -6.38 24.93
N LEU A 131 -7.77 -7.25 25.87
CA LEU A 131 -6.38 -7.41 26.34
C LEU A 131 -5.47 -7.86 25.18
N PHE A 132 -5.91 -8.84 24.41
CA PHE A 132 -5.16 -9.34 23.27
C PHE A 132 -4.98 -8.27 22.17
N ALA A 133 -5.99 -7.45 21.90
CA ALA A 133 -5.87 -6.32 20.99
C ALA A 133 -4.80 -5.31 21.44
N GLY A 134 -4.71 -5.05 22.75
CA GLY A 134 -3.65 -4.23 23.33
C GLY A 134 -2.26 -4.85 23.18
N GLU A 135 -2.12 -6.14 23.34
CA GLU A 135 -0.86 -6.86 23.16
C GLU A 135 -0.41 -6.83 21.68
N ILE A 136 -1.33 -7.02 20.74
CA ILE A 136 -1.06 -6.91 19.29
C ILE A 136 -0.60 -5.48 18.95
N PHE A 137 -1.27 -4.46 19.50
CA PHE A 137 -0.83 -3.08 19.30
C PHE A 137 0.60 -2.86 19.80
N MET A 138 0.93 -3.34 20.99
CA MET A 138 2.29 -3.23 21.54
C MET A 138 3.32 -3.99 20.71
N MET A 139 2.96 -5.14 20.15
CA MET A 139 3.80 -5.90 19.21
C MET A 139 4.13 -5.06 17.97
N TYR A 140 3.13 -4.49 17.31
CA TYR A 140 3.35 -3.64 16.14
C TYR A 140 4.11 -2.36 16.47
N LYS A 141 3.80 -1.73 17.59
CA LYS A 141 4.53 -0.54 18.05
C LYS A 141 6.03 -0.80 18.18
N LYS A 142 6.43 -1.88 18.86
CA LYS A 142 7.82 -2.27 19.01
C LYS A 142 8.48 -2.62 17.67
N TYR A 143 7.75 -3.30 16.79
CA TYR A 143 8.25 -3.59 15.45
C TYR A 143 8.50 -2.29 14.66
N CYS A 144 7.56 -1.37 14.65
CA CYS A 144 7.70 -0.07 13.99
C CYS A 144 8.89 0.73 14.56
N GLU A 145 9.05 0.75 15.89
CA GLU A 145 10.19 1.38 16.56
C GLU A 145 11.53 0.76 16.10
N SER A 146 11.59 -0.56 15.96
CA SER A 146 12.78 -1.26 15.47
C SER A 146 13.15 -0.92 14.02
N LYS A 147 12.15 -0.51 13.21
CA LYS A 147 12.32 -0.04 11.83
C LYS A 147 12.59 1.46 11.72
N GLY A 148 12.55 2.19 12.84
CA GLY A 148 12.65 3.65 12.84
C GLY A 148 11.39 4.35 12.31
N TRP A 149 10.26 3.66 12.27
CA TRP A 149 8.98 4.23 11.86
C TRP A 149 8.29 4.97 12.99
N THR A 150 7.55 6.01 12.66
CA THR A 150 6.80 6.81 13.62
C THR A 150 5.38 6.26 13.76
N VAL A 151 4.96 6.00 15.01
CA VAL A 151 3.60 5.55 15.34
C VAL A 151 2.86 6.66 16.05
N SER A 152 1.68 7.05 15.54
CA SER A 152 0.81 8.08 16.12
C SER A 152 -0.59 7.51 16.33
N VAL A 153 -1.03 7.45 17.58
CA VAL A 153 -2.41 7.00 17.90
C VAL A 153 -3.39 8.10 17.49
N THR A 154 -4.38 7.69 16.68
CA THR A 154 -5.40 8.59 16.14
C THR A 154 -6.69 8.54 16.95
N SER A 155 -7.07 7.34 17.42
CA SER A 155 -8.29 7.10 18.18
C SER A 155 -8.12 5.84 19.02
N GLU A 156 -8.65 5.83 20.22
CA GLU A 156 -8.65 4.67 21.11
C GLU A 156 -9.96 4.54 21.88
N SER A 157 -10.39 3.30 22.10
CA SER A 157 -11.51 2.94 22.96
C SER A 157 -11.07 1.83 23.89
N GLU A 158 -10.94 2.12 25.17
CA GLU A 158 -10.43 1.17 26.16
C GLU A 158 -11.44 0.08 26.50
N GLY A 159 -10.92 -1.10 26.85
CA GLY A 159 -11.67 -2.22 27.43
C GLY A 159 -11.98 -1.99 28.90
N ALA A 160 -13.00 -2.67 29.43
CA ALA A 160 -13.42 -2.52 30.83
C ALA A 160 -12.34 -3.01 31.84
N VAL A 161 -11.52 -3.97 31.46
CA VAL A 161 -10.45 -4.58 32.30
C VAL A 161 -9.06 -4.22 31.78
N GLY A 162 -8.97 -3.24 30.87
CA GLY A 162 -7.76 -2.84 30.17
C GLY A 162 -7.72 -3.34 28.73
N GLY A 163 -6.64 -3.04 28.01
CA GLY A 163 -6.55 -3.25 26.57
C GLY A 163 -7.50 -2.33 25.79
N PHE A 164 -7.78 -2.69 24.54
CA PHE A 164 -8.59 -1.83 23.67
C PHE A 164 -9.76 -2.61 23.07
N LYS A 165 -10.95 -2.00 23.08
CA LYS A 165 -12.06 -2.44 22.23
C LYS A 165 -11.73 -2.13 20.77
N GLU A 166 -11.15 -0.94 20.57
CA GLU A 166 -10.69 -0.47 19.28
C GLU A 166 -9.51 0.49 19.50
N ILE A 167 -8.47 0.34 18.68
CA ILE A 167 -7.38 1.32 18.61
C ILE A 167 -7.03 1.56 17.14
N CYS A 168 -6.98 2.84 16.75
CA CYS A 168 -6.56 3.29 15.44
C CYS A 168 -5.28 4.10 15.57
N PHE A 169 -4.31 3.83 14.73
CA PHE A 169 -3.03 4.53 14.73
C PHE A 169 -2.45 4.61 13.33
N ALA A 170 -1.77 5.72 13.06
CA ALA A 170 -1.02 5.94 11.82
C ALA A 170 0.42 5.47 12.00
N VAL A 171 0.98 4.86 10.96
CA VAL A 171 2.40 4.51 10.90
C VAL A 171 3.01 5.17 9.68
N SER A 172 4.07 5.96 9.90
CA SER A 172 4.76 6.71 8.86
C SER A 172 6.21 6.29 8.77
N GLY A 173 6.69 6.07 7.56
CA GLY A 173 8.06 5.63 7.28
C GLY A 173 8.24 5.20 5.83
N ASP A 174 9.31 4.50 5.54
CA ASP A 174 9.60 3.98 4.21
C ASP A 174 8.98 2.60 4.00
N ASN A 175 8.24 2.41 2.89
CA ASN A 175 7.61 1.15 2.47
C ASN A 175 6.75 0.48 3.56
N VAL A 176 5.99 1.29 4.30
CA VAL A 176 5.22 0.82 5.46
C VAL A 176 4.06 -0.08 5.01
N TYR A 177 3.27 0.37 4.02
CA TYR A 177 2.14 -0.41 3.53
C TYR A 177 2.61 -1.73 2.90
N GLY A 178 3.63 -1.71 2.06
CA GLY A 178 4.20 -2.92 1.43
C GLY A 178 4.64 -3.98 2.44
N THR A 179 5.07 -3.54 3.63
CA THR A 179 5.50 -4.44 4.71
C THR A 179 4.33 -4.93 5.55
N LEU A 180 3.40 -4.04 5.95
CA LEU A 180 2.35 -4.34 6.91
C LEU A 180 1.03 -4.84 6.28
N LYS A 181 0.84 -4.71 4.98
CA LYS A 181 -0.40 -5.15 4.28
C LYS A 181 -0.79 -6.59 4.58
N TYR A 182 0.18 -7.46 4.82
CA TYR A 182 -0.02 -8.88 5.15
C TYR A 182 -0.59 -9.11 6.54
N GLU A 183 -0.58 -8.11 7.41
CA GLU A 183 -1.07 -8.22 8.78
C GLU A 183 -2.60 -8.06 8.89
N SER A 184 -3.26 -7.66 7.80
CA SER A 184 -4.72 -7.52 7.75
C SER A 184 -5.43 -8.87 7.87
N GLY A 185 -6.36 -8.98 8.81
CA GLY A 185 -7.18 -10.17 9.00
C GLY A 185 -7.51 -10.46 10.45
N VAL A 186 -7.94 -11.70 10.72
CA VAL A 186 -8.31 -12.17 12.07
C VAL A 186 -7.14 -12.88 12.72
N HIS A 187 -6.71 -12.35 13.86
CA HIS A 187 -5.67 -12.92 14.73
C HIS A 187 -6.34 -13.66 15.88
N ARG A 188 -5.99 -14.91 16.07
CA ARG A 188 -6.58 -15.78 17.09
C ARG A 188 -5.57 -16.09 18.17
N VAL A 189 -5.96 -15.91 19.44
CA VAL A 189 -5.17 -16.30 20.60
C VAL A 189 -5.77 -17.52 21.29
N GLN A 190 -4.91 -18.42 21.73
CA GLN A 190 -5.24 -19.59 22.54
C GLN A 190 -4.39 -19.55 23.82
N ARG A 191 -5.02 -19.21 24.95
CA ARG A 191 -4.42 -19.20 26.29
C ARG A 191 -5.48 -19.32 27.37
N VAL A 192 -5.03 -19.51 28.60
CA VAL A 192 -5.89 -19.33 29.76
C VAL A 192 -6.02 -17.81 29.98
N PRO A 193 -7.22 -17.24 29.89
CA PRO A 193 -7.42 -15.81 30.10
C PRO A 193 -7.03 -15.38 31.52
N VAL A 194 -6.51 -14.16 31.65
CA VAL A 194 -6.24 -13.56 32.97
C VAL A 194 -7.53 -13.42 33.79
N THR A 195 -8.67 -13.32 33.11
CA THR A 195 -10.01 -13.18 33.69
C THR A 195 -10.66 -14.53 34.07
N GLU A 196 -10.01 -15.67 33.78
CA GLU A 196 -10.56 -17.00 33.97
C GLU A 196 -10.09 -17.61 35.34
N SER A 197 -11.02 -17.86 36.24
CA SER A 197 -10.73 -18.42 37.57
C SER A 197 -10.52 -19.94 37.58
N ASN A 198 -11.05 -20.67 36.58
CA ASN A 198 -11.03 -22.12 36.52
C ASN A 198 -9.88 -22.72 35.71
N GLY A 199 -8.95 -21.89 35.22
CA GLY A 199 -7.80 -22.34 34.45
C GLY A 199 -8.14 -22.96 33.10
N ARG A 200 -9.32 -22.71 32.54
CA ARG A 200 -9.74 -23.24 31.24
C ARG A 200 -9.09 -22.44 30.09
N MET A 201 -8.51 -23.18 29.17
CA MET A 201 -8.01 -22.59 27.92
C MET A 201 -9.19 -22.06 27.08
N GLN A 202 -9.13 -20.80 26.74
CA GLN A 202 -10.12 -20.14 25.88
C GLN A 202 -9.49 -19.69 24.58
N THR A 203 -10.34 -19.42 23.62
CA THR A 203 -9.93 -18.91 22.28
C THR A 203 -10.59 -17.57 22.06
N SER A 204 -9.79 -16.53 21.97
CA SER A 204 -10.23 -15.17 21.66
C SER A 204 -9.68 -14.71 20.31
N ALA A 205 -10.23 -13.68 19.76
CA ALA A 205 -9.81 -13.13 18.49
C ALA A 205 -9.76 -11.60 18.52
N ALA A 206 -8.82 -11.04 17.76
CA ALA A 206 -8.77 -9.63 17.43
C ALA A 206 -8.65 -9.48 15.91
N THR A 207 -9.15 -8.40 15.38
CA THR A 207 -9.08 -8.09 13.95
C THR A 207 -8.10 -6.96 13.72
N VAL A 208 -7.27 -7.08 12.71
CA VAL A 208 -6.33 -6.06 12.27
C VAL A 208 -6.70 -5.64 10.86
N ALA A 209 -6.86 -4.35 10.62
CA ALA A 209 -7.01 -3.78 9.30
C ALA A 209 -5.84 -2.82 9.03
N VAL A 210 -5.16 -3.01 7.92
CA VAL A 210 -4.07 -2.15 7.45
C VAL A 210 -4.55 -1.50 6.16
N LEU A 211 -4.70 -0.19 6.19
CA LEU A 211 -5.19 0.60 5.07
C LEU A 211 -4.11 1.59 4.64
N PRO A 212 -3.85 1.74 3.33
CA PRO A 212 -2.90 2.75 2.87
C PRO A 212 -3.45 4.15 3.16
N GLU A 213 -2.56 5.07 3.52
CA GLU A 213 -2.92 6.48 3.68
C GLU A 213 -3.41 7.04 2.34
N ALA A 214 -4.53 7.76 2.37
CA ALA A 214 -5.06 8.39 1.19
C ALA A 214 -4.23 9.58 0.75
N ASP A 215 -4.07 9.71 -0.55
CA ASP A 215 -3.57 10.95 -1.11
C ASP A 215 -4.62 12.06 -0.90
N PRO A 216 -4.22 13.26 -0.45
CA PRO A 216 -5.15 14.38 -0.37
C PRO A 216 -5.71 14.66 -1.76
N PHE A 217 -7.03 14.65 -1.89
CA PHE A 217 -7.66 15.01 -3.15
C PHE A 217 -7.90 16.51 -3.22
N GLU A 218 -7.49 17.12 -4.32
CA GLU A 218 -7.75 18.51 -4.62
C GLU A 218 -8.97 18.61 -5.53
N VAL A 219 -9.93 19.44 -5.13
CA VAL A 219 -11.08 19.77 -5.98
C VAL A 219 -10.69 20.90 -6.94
N ASN A 220 -10.28 20.52 -8.14
CA ASN A 220 -10.01 21.46 -9.22
C ASN A 220 -11.28 21.72 -10.04
N ILE A 221 -11.84 22.93 -9.92
CA ILE A 221 -12.97 23.39 -10.72
C ILE A 221 -12.47 24.31 -11.81
N ASN A 222 -12.74 23.93 -13.05
CA ASN A 222 -12.52 24.82 -14.17
C ASN A 222 -13.67 25.84 -14.23
N GLU A 223 -13.42 27.04 -13.73
CA GLU A 223 -14.44 28.11 -13.69
C GLU A 223 -14.98 28.49 -15.09
N GLY A 224 -14.18 28.25 -16.16
CA GLY A 224 -14.60 28.48 -17.54
C GLY A 224 -15.69 27.51 -18.05
N GLU A 225 -15.86 26.36 -17.39
CA GLU A 225 -16.88 25.36 -17.75
C GLU A 225 -18.19 25.56 -16.99
N ILE A 226 -18.22 26.48 -16.01
CA ILE A 226 -19.43 26.77 -15.26
C ILE A 226 -20.38 27.63 -16.11
N LYS A 227 -21.55 27.11 -16.37
CA LYS A 227 -22.64 27.89 -17.01
C LYS A 227 -23.40 28.66 -15.93
N TRP A 228 -23.42 29.96 -16.07
CA TRP A 228 -24.07 30.85 -15.13
C TRP A 228 -25.40 31.34 -15.68
N ASP A 229 -26.50 31.07 -14.95
CA ASP A 229 -27.80 31.63 -15.20
C ASP A 229 -28.13 32.64 -14.10
N THR A 230 -28.69 33.78 -14.46
CA THR A 230 -29.20 34.76 -13.50
C THR A 230 -30.71 34.73 -13.47
N PHE A 231 -31.28 34.88 -12.30
CA PHE A 231 -32.74 34.91 -12.12
C PHE A 231 -33.13 35.88 -11.01
N ARG A 232 -34.40 36.20 -11.00
CA ARG A 232 -34.98 37.09 -9.98
C ARG A 232 -35.18 36.30 -8.70
N SER A 233 -34.57 36.76 -7.60
CA SER A 233 -34.80 36.15 -6.29
C SER A 233 -36.22 36.43 -5.83
N SER A 234 -37.00 35.38 -5.57
CA SER A 234 -38.32 35.47 -4.97
C SER A 234 -38.23 35.61 -3.46
N GLY A 235 -38.84 36.59 -2.85
CA GLY A 235 -38.87 36.80 -1.40
C GLY A 235 -39.60 38.07 -0.98
N ALA A 236 -39.91 38.20 0.31
CA ALA A 236 -40.51 39.41 0.89
C ALA A 236 -39.52 40.58 0.80
N GLY A 237 -39.75 41.50 -0.12
CA GLY A 237 -38.87 42.67 -0.31
C GLY A 237 -39.53 43.70 -1.22
N GLY A 238 -39.09 44.98 -1.15
CA GLY A 238 -39.64 46.08 -1.94
C GLY A 238 -39.39 45.99 -3.45
N GLN A 239 -39.72 47.03 -4.21
CA GLN A 239 -39.71 47.04 -5.69
C GLN A 239 -38.41 46.58 -6.35
N ASN A 240 -37.22 46.60 -5.67
CA ASN A 240 -35.93 46.18 -6.19
C ASN A 240 -35.82 44.65 -6.34
N VAL A 241 -36.43 43.85 -5.46
CA VAL A 241 -36.36 42.37 -5.48
C VAL A 241 -37.03 41.80 -6.74
N ASN A 242 -38.06 42.50 -7.21
CA ASN A 242 -38.84 42.11 -8.39
C ASN A 242 -38.27 42.62 -9.73
N LYS A 243 -37.31 43.53 -9.72
CA LYS A 243 -36.72 44.14 -10.91
C LYS A 243 -35.27 43.72 -11.19
N VAL A 244 -34.50 43.34 -10.16
CA VAL A 244 -33.05 43.03 -10.30
C VAL A 244 -32.87 41.52 -10.23
N GLU A 245 -32.15 40.97 -11.21
CA GLU A 245 -31.76 39.57 -11.26
C GLU A 245 -30.48 39.34 -10.40
N SER A 246 -30.66 39.30 -9.08
CA SER A 246 -29.58 39.10 -8.12
C SER A 246 -29.32 37.61 -7.82
N GLY A 247 -30.29 36.73 -8.09
CA GLY A 247 -30.11 35.28 -7.94
C GLY A 247 -29.21 34.71 -8.99
N VAL A 248 -28.36 33.77 -8.60
CA VAL A 248 -27.39 33.13 -9.49
C VAL A 248 -27.56 31.62 -9.40
N ARG A 249 -27.52 30.97 -10.53
CA ARG A 249 -27.51 29.51 -10.68
C ARG A 249 -26.25 29.10 -11.44
N ALA A 250 -25.43 28.29 -10.79
CA ALA A 250 -24.26 27.67 -11.39
C ALA A 250 -24.62 26.26 -11.86
N ARG A 251 -24.39 25.96 -13.12
CA ARG A 251 -24.46 24.60 -13.69
C ARG A 251 -23.07 24.17 -14.04
N TYR A 252 -22.63 23.05 -13.48
CA TYR A 252 -21.33 22.49 -13.71
C TYR A 252 -21.45 21.02 -14.08
N MET A 253 -20.84 20.64 -15.21
CA MET A 253 -20.75 19.25 -15.63
C MET A 253 -19.53 18.63 -14.97
N TRP A 254 -19.72 18.07 -13.81
CA TRP A 254 -18.64 17.42 -13.11
C TRP A 254 -18.37 16.03 -13.69
N LYS A 255 -17.15 15.83 -14.12
CA LYS A 255 -16.65 14.53 -14.55
C LYS A 255 -15.88 13.90 -13.41
N ASN A 256 -16.36 12.75 -12.92
CA ASN A 256 -15.65 12.01 -11.89
C ASN A 256 -14.27 11.58 -12.41
N PRO A 257 -13.16 11.97 -11.76
CA PRO A 257 -11.82 11.63 -12.23
C PRO A 257 -11.55 10.13 -12.23
N ASN A 258 -12.20 9.36 -11.34
CA ASN A 258 -11.95 7.93 -11.17
C ASN A 258 -12.86 7.03 -12.02
N THR A 259 -14.16 7.37 -12.15
CA THR A 259 -15.14 6.55 -12.91
C THR A 259 -15.39 7.07 -14.31
N GLY A 260 -15.04 8.33 -14.60
CA GLY A 260 -15.36 9.00 -15.85
C GLY A 260 -16.84 9.36 -16.03
N GLU A 261 -17.68 9.08 -15.05
CA GLU A 261 -19.10 9.45 -15.06
C GLU A 261 -19.26 10.96 -15.03
N VAL A 262 -20.21 11.47 -15.84
CA VAL A 262 -20.50 12.88 -15.92
C VAL A 262 -21.83 13.16 -15.24
N GLU A 263 -21.85 14.09 -14.30
CA GLU A 263 -23.03 14.50 -13.56
C GLU A 263 -23.22 16.02 -13.61
N GLU A 264 -24.45 16.46 -13.85
CA GLU A 264 -24.77 17.87 -13.78
C GLU A 264 -25.06 18.29 -12.34
N ILE A 265 -24.22 19.20 -11.82
CA ILE A 265 -24.38 19.79 -10.51
C ILE A 265 -24.99 21.18 -10.67
N LEU A 266 -26.10 21.42 -9.99
CA LEU A 266 -26.84 22.66 -9.99
C LEU A 266 -26.77 23.31 -8.61
N ILE A 267 -26.18 24.50 -8.52
CA ILE A 267 -26.11 25.27 -7.27
C ILE A 267 -26.77 26.64 -7.44
N GLU A 268 -27.73 26.91 -6.59
CA GLU A 268 -28.43 28.20 -6.56
C GLU A 268 -27.99 29.04 -5.35
N CYS A 269 -27.81 30.34 -5.56
CA CYS A 269 -27.51 31.28 -4.49
C CYS A 269 -28.31 32.57 -4.65
N THR A 270 -29.09 32.89 -3.60
CA THR A 270 -29.97 34.10 -3.52
C THR A 270 -29.78 34.88 -2.23
N GLU A 271 -28.68 34.63 -1.50
CA GLU A 271 -28.48 35.11 -0.14
C GLU A 271 -28.25 36.62 -0.02
N THR A 272 -27.66 37.21 -1.06
CA THR A 272 -27.37 38.62 -1.08
C THR A 272 -28.08 39.34 -2.22
N ARG A 273 -28.18 40.68 -2.11
CA ARG A 273 -28.71 41.53 -3.18
C ARG A 273 -27.67 41.80 -4.27
N ASP A 274 -26.43 41.35 -4.07
CA ASP A 274 -25.26 41.59 -4.91
C ASP A 274 -24.97 40.32 -5.74
N GLN A 275 -25.15 40.40 -7.05
CA GLN A 275 -24.94 39.28 -7.97
C GLN A 275 -23.51 38.72 -7.96
N PRO A 276 -22.41 39.55 -7.97
CA PRO A 276 -21.04 39.05 -7.84
C PRO A 276 -20.82 38.24 -6.55
N LYS A 277 -21.31 38.72 -5.40
CA LYS A 277 -21.20 37.99 -4.14
C LYS A 277 -21.95 36.65 -4.15
N ASN A 278 -23.09 36.60 -4.82
CA ASN A 278 -23.85 35.36 -4.98
C ASN A 278 -23.10 34.39 -5.89
N LYS A 279 -22.35 34.86 -6.92
CA LYS A 279 -21.46 34.01 -7.73
C LYS A 279 -20.32 33.40 -6.90
N GLU A 280 -19.62 34.19 -6.11
CA GLU A 280 -18.54 33.70 -5.23
C GLU A 280 -19.06 32.66 -4.23
N ARG A 281 -20.24 32.90 -3.64
CA ARG A 281 -20.85 31.94 -2.71
C ARG A 281 -21.32 30.68 -3.40
N ALA A 282 -21.87 30.77 -4.62
CA ALA A 282 -22.25 29.61 -5.40
C ALA A 282 -21.02 28.76 -5.77
N LEU A 283 -19.89 29.41 -6.11
CA LEU A 283 -18.64 28.73 -6.40
C LEU A 283 -18.08 28.00 -5.14
N ALA A 284 -18.09 28.68 -4.00
CA ALA A 284 -17.67 28.09 -2.72
C ALA A 284 -18.54 26.86 -2.36
N ARG A 285 -19.87 26.98 -2.53
CA ARG A 285 -20.78 25.84 -2.33
C ARG A 285 -20.55 24.70 -3.30
N LEU A 286 -20.26 25.01 -4.56
CA LEU A 286 -19.93 23.99 -5.56
C LEU A 286 -18.66 23.24 -5.18
N ARG A 287 -17.62 23.93 -4.71
CA ARG A 287 -16.39 23.31 -4.19
C ARG A 287 -16.67 22.39 -3.00
N THR A 288 -17.44 22.88 -2.02
CA THR A 288 -17.81 22.07 -0.86
C THR A 288 -18.62 20.85 -1.27
N TYR A 289 -19.60 21.00 -2.16
CA TYR A 289 -20.43 19.87 -2.62
C TYR A 289 -19.61 18.79 -3.30
N ILE A 290 -18.69 19.16 -4.20
CA ILE A 290 -17.81 18.20 -4.87
C ILE A 290 -16.87 17.53 -3.86
N TYR A 291 -16.30 18.32 -2.93
CA TYR A 291 -15.45 17.79 -1.86
C TYR A 291 -16.19 16.77 -1.00
N ASP A 292 -17.38 17.09 -0.52
CA ASP A 292 -18.18 16.20 0.32
C ASP A 292 -18.54 14.91 -0.41
N LYS A 293 -18.83 15.00 -1.70
CA LYS A 293 -19.15 13.85 -2.55
C LYS A 293 -17.96 12.92 -2.76
N GLU A 294 -16.78 13.48 -3.06
CA GLU A 294 -15.53 12.72 -3.16
C GLU A 294 -15.14 12.11 -1.81
N HIS A 295 -15.26 12.89 -0.74
CA HIS A 295 -14.98 12.42 0.61
C HIS A 295 -15.91 11.26 1.01
N GLN A 296 -17.20 11.34 0.71
CA GLN A 296 -18.15 10.27 1.01
C GLN A 296 -17.79 8.97 0.26
N LYS A 297 -17.45 9.07 -1.03
CA LYS A 297 -16.99 7.91 -1.81
C LYS A 297 -15.73 7.30 -1.20
N TYR A 298 -14.77 8.14 -0.84
CA TYR A 298 -13.55 7.70 -0.18
C TYR A 298 -13.83 6.94 1.13
N VAL A 299 -14.74 7.45 1.96
CA VAL A 299 -15.15 6.77 3.21
C VAL A 299 -15.81 5.43 2.90
N ASP A 300 -16.68 5.38 1.87
CA ASP A 300 -17.35 4.14 1.45
C ASP A 300 -16.33 3.11 0.90
N ASP A 301 -15.34 3.54 0.13
CA ASP A 301 -14.28 2.68 -0.39
C ASP A 301 -13.41 2.11 0.73
N ILE A 302 -13.04 2.93 1.72
CA ILE A 302 -12.34 2.47 2.93
C ILE A 302 -13.19 1.44 3.68
N ALA A 303 -14.47 1.71 3.87
CA ALA A 303 -15.37 0.80 4.56
C ALA A 303 -15.49 -0.55 3.82
N ASN A 304 -15.55 -0.53 2.49
CA ASN A 304 -15.60 -1.72 1.65
C ASN A 304 -14.27 -2.48 1.68
N ARG A 305 -13.12 -1.82 1.50
CA ARG A 305 -11.78 -2.43 1.63
C ARG A 305 -11.61 -3.08 3.00
N ARG A 306 -11.96 -2.36 4.07
CA ARG A 306 -11.93 -2.90 5.44
C ARG A 306 -12.80 -4.13 5.59
N LYS A 307 -14.05 -4.12 5.08
CA LYS A 307 -14.97 -5.25 5.13
C LYS A 307 -14.37 -6.48 4.43
N THR A 308 -13.68 -6.29 3.33
CA THR A 308 -13.01 -7.37 2.59
C THR A 308 -11.82 -7.93 3.38
N LEU A 309 -11.00 -7.06 3.99
CA LEU A 309 -9.79 -7.46 4.72
C LEU A 309 -10.09 -8.18 6.03
N VAL A 310 -11.14 -7.78 6.74
CA VAL A 310 -11.42 -8.23 8.11
C VAL A 310 -12.51 -9.29 8.17
N SER A 311 -13.27 -9.51 7.07
CA SER A 311 -14.38 -10.45 7.05
C SER A 311 -15.37 -10.21 8.22
N THR A 312 -15.86 -11.26 8.86
CA THR A 312 -16.85 -11.19 9.97
C THR A 312 -16.24 -11.05 11.36
N GLY A 313 -14.90 -11.03 11.49
CA GLY A 313 -14.22 -11.10 12.81
C GLY A 313 -14.41 -12.43 13.55
N ASP A 314 -14.95 -13.43 12.86
CA ASP A 314 -15.13 -14.77 13.41
C ASP A 314 -13.78 -15.49 13.53
N ARG A 315 -13.58 -16.16 14.66
CA ARG A 315 -12.37 -16.97 14.93
C ARG A 315 -12.13 -18.11 13.92
N SER A 316 -13.11 -18.44 13.10
CA SER A 316 -12.98 -19.42 12.00
C SER A 316 -12.19 -18.87 10.81
N ALA A 317 -12.31 -17.57 10.51
CA ALA A 317 -11.64 -16.88 9.40
C ALA A 317 -10.23 -16.37 9.77
N LYS A 318 -9.53 -17.10 10.64
CA LYS A 318 -8.20 -16.70 11.13
C LYS A 318 -7.12 -16.73 10.06
N ILE A 319 -6.28 -15.68 10.02
CA ILE A 319 -5.02 -15.70 9.27
C ILE A 319 -3.88 -16.27 10.14
N ARG A 320 -3.87 -15.95 11.44
CA ARG A 320 -2.78 -16.32 12.35
C ARG A 320 -3.29 -16.80 13.71
N THR A 321 -2.58 -17.75 14.31
CA THR A 321 -2.88 -18.26 15.64
C THR A 321 -1.68 -18.13 16.56
N TYR A 322 -1.89 -17.49 17.70
CA TYR A 322 -0.95 -17.32 18.81
C TYR A 322 -1.28 -18.35 19.90
N ASN A 323 -0.48 -19.41 20.00
CA ASN A 323 -0.69 -20.50 20.95
C ASN A 323 0.28 -20.39 22.12
N PHE A 324 -0.18 -19.81 23.22
CA PHE A 324 0.64 -19.57 24.41
C PHE A 324 1.10 -20.85 25.09
N PRO A 325 0.25 -21.90 25.32
CA PRO A 325 0.70 -23.14 25.91
C PRO A 325 1.82 -23.86 25.15
N GLN A 326 1.84 -23.70 23.82
CA GLN A 326 2.86 -24.32 22.96
C GLN A 326 3.98 -23.34 22.57
N GLY A 327 3.94 -22.08 23.02
CA GLY A 327 4.96 -21.06 22.74
C GLY A 327 5.16 -20.77 21.26
N ARG A 328 4.13 -20.93 20.42
CA ARG A 328 4.24 -20.81 18.97
C ARG A 328 3.22 -19.87 18.33
N VAL A 329 3.61 -19.31 17.22
CA VAL A 329 2.73 -18.52 16.31
C VAL A 329 2.68 -19.24 14.95
N THR A 330 1.49 -19.48 14.42
CA THR A 330 1.30 -20.14 13.12
C THR A 330 0.51 -19.23 12.21
N ASP A 331 1.06 -18.91 11.04
CA ASP A 331 0.33 -18.27 9.93
C ASP A 331 -0.26 -19.36 9.03
N HIS A 332 -1.59 -19.32 8.90
CA HIS A 332 -2.33 -20.37 8.20
C HIS A 332 -2.33 -20.21 6.68
N ARG A 333 -1.99 -19.02 6.17
CA ARG A 333 -1.93 -18.75 4.72
C ARG A 333 -0.79 -19.51 4.06
N ILE A 334 0.35 -19.56 4.74
CA ILE A 334 1.58 -20.21 4.25
C ILE A 334 1.98 -21.44 5.05
N GLY A 335 1.23 -21.81 6.10
CA GLY A 335 1.53 -22.95 6.98
C GLY A 335 2.79 -22.77 7.83
N MET A 336 3.38 -21.57 7.90
CA MET A 336 4.61 -21.30 8.64
C MET A 336 4.34 -21.22 10.14
N THR A 337 5.22 -21.81 10.94
CA THR A 337 5.17 -21.76 12.41
C THR A 337 6.49 -21.26 12.98
N VAL A 338 6.40 -20.26 13.87
CA VAL A 338 7.53 -19.72 14.65
C VAL A 338 7.36 -20.16 16.10
N TYR A 339 8.41 -20.77 16.68
CA TYR A 339 8.39 -21.32 18.06
C TYR A 339 8.97 -20.37 19.11
N ASP A 340 8.98 -19.08 18.80
CA ASP A 340 9.37 -18.00 19.72
C ASP A 340 8.22 -16.99 19.87
N LEU A 341 7.17 -17.40 20.58
CA LEU A 341 6.03 -16.52 20.84
C LEU A 341 6.42 -15.24 21.62
N PRO A 342 7.26 -15.31 22.69
CA PRO A 342 7.67 -14.09 23.39
C PRO A 342 8.42 -13.09 22.51
N GLY A 343 9.37 -13.56 21.70
CA GLY A 343 10.10 -12.72 20.74
C GLY A 343 9.16 -12.15 19.69
N PHE A 344 8.22 -12.94 19.20
CA PHE A 344 7.23 -12.49 18.22
C PHE A 344 6.34 -11.37 18.80
N MET A 345 5.79 -11.56 20.01
CA MET A 345 5.03 -10.53 20.74
C MET A 345 5.91 -9.34 21.16
N GLY A 346 7.21 -9.53 21.23
CA GLY A 346 8.22 -8.50 21.42
C GLY A 346 8.49 -7.63 20.20
N GLY A 347 7.87 -7.92 19.04
CA GLY A 347 8.03 -7.20 17.79
C GLY A 347 8.92 -7.90 16.74
N ASN A 348 9.42 -9.12 17.02
CA ASN A 348 10.25 -9.85 16.05
C ASN A 348 9.37 -10.61 15.03
N ILE A 349 8.65 -9.86 14.19
CA ILE A 349 7.69 -10.40 13.20
C ILE A 349 8.28 -10.47 11.77
N GLN A 350 9.49 -9.93 11.56
CA GLN A 350 10.09 -9.77 10.22
C GLN A 350 10.14 -11.08 9.44
N GLN A 351 10.58 -12.17 10.08
CA GLN A 351 10.70 -13.47 9.41
C GLN A 351 9.36 -13.96 8.81
N MET A 352 8.25 -13.68 9.48
CA MET A 352 6.91 -14.04 8.99
C MET A 352 6.50 -13.16 7.82
N ILE A 353 6.79 -11.87 7.88
CA ILE A 353 6.53 -10.92 6.79
C ILE A 353 7.33 -11.29 5.55
N ASP A 354 8.62 -11.61 5.70
CA ASP A 354 9.48 -12.03 4.59
C ASP A 354 8.94 -13.28 3.88
N ALA A 355 8.50 -14.27 4.67
CA ALA A 355 7.91 -15.49 4.13
C ALA A 355 6.58 -15.23 3.36
N LEU A 356 5.76 -14.30 3.87
CA LEU A 356 4.52 -13.89 3.19
C LEU A 356 4.81 -13.12 1.89
N THR A 357 5.81 -12.26 1.91
CA THR A 357 6.27 -11.52 0.71
C THR A 357 6.76 -12.48 -0.37
N VAL A 358 7.57 -13.49 0.02
CA VAL A 358 8.04 -14.52 -0.91
C VAL A 358 6.87 -15.31 -1.50
N ALA A 359 5.88 -15.67 -0.69
CA ALA A 359 4.70 -16.39 -1.15
C ALA A 359 3.87 -15.55 -2.15
N GLU A 360 3.62 -14.26 -1.85
CA GLU A 360 2.91 -13.36 -2.79
C GLU A 360 3.67 -13.20 -4.11
N ASN A 361 5.00 -12.99 -4.03
CA ASN A 361 5.82 -12.87 -5.23
C ASN A 361 5.78 -14.15 -6.08
N ALA A 362 5.78 -15.32 -5.45
CA ALA A 362 5.65 -16.61 -6.16
C ALA A 362 4.28 -16.77 -6.84
N GLU A 363 3.21 -16.26 -6.24
CA GLU A 363 1.88 -16.25 -6.88
C GLU A 363 1.84 -15.27 -8.06
N LYS A 364 2.33 -14.05 -7.89
CA LYS A 364 2.41 -13.04 -8.96
C LYS A 364 3.26 -13.51 -10.16
N MET A 365 4.36 -14.23 -9.89
CA MET A 365 5.18 -14.82 -10.95
C MET A 365 4.40 -15.87 -11.77
N LYS A 366 3.58 -16.70 -11.10
CA LYS A 366 2.75 -17.71 -11.78
C LYS A 366 1.66 -17.05 -12.63
N GLU A 367 1.04 -15.97 -12.13
CA GLU A 367 -0.01 -15.23 -12.84
C GLU A 367 0.54 -14.51 -14.08
N ASN A 368 1.79 -14.02 -14.01
CA ASN A 368 2.44 -13.29 -15.11
C ASN A 368 3.25 -14.20 -16.06
N GLU A 369 3.17 -15.54 -15.93
CA GLU A 369 3.97 -16.50 -16.72
C GLU A 369 5.48 -16.18 -16.72
N LEU A 370 6.02 -15.74 -15.58
CA LEU A 370 7.42 -15.38 -15.40
C LEU A 370 8.28 -16.56 -14.90
#